data_8a7b015da19c381ee6801b1023444483
#
_entry.id   8a7b015da19c381ee6801b1023444483
#
_cell.length_a   1.000
_cell.length_b   1.000
_cell.length_c   1.000
_cell.angle_alpha   90.00
_cell.angle_beta   90.00
_cell.angle_gamma   90.00
#
_symmetry.space_group_name_H-M   'P 1'
#
loop_
_entity.id
_entity.type
_entity.pdbx_description
1 polymer ?
#
loop_
_entity_poly.entity_id
_entity_poly.type
_entity_poly.pdbx_seq_one_letter_code
_entity_poly.pdbx_strand_id
1 'polypeptide(L)'
;MYEETQMEKTFRKLKRLEEMLHDRMFVPVDQVEMSVWTTKKLVHEVPERGLFGPCERGRKWLEEGLYCWFLGDYTIPEKLAGQTLFIFPKIKGYEGMLWVDKKPYGNFTSKVIQNSYGYHYCDLLTKGKAAGEQLEIALEYYSHHYVRGTQPFEESDEVFEIAYDHVDICVKDEIVCNFFYDLHIVNQMAESLSKEQFRRGDAVRALLRVHEIIDYDIDLADPVEWHEKAQKADAVLQEVLSDHNGPHAGFAGLIGHSHMDTAWLWHVGETIKKCART
;
A
#
# COMPACT_ATOMS: atom_id res chain seq x y z
N MET A 1 18.70 30.40 15.02
CA MET A 1 18.29 29.00 15.15
C MET A 1 16.99 28.99 15.94
N TYR A 2 15.85 28.72 15.31
CA TYR A 2 14.55 28.65 16.02
C TYR A 2 14.58 27.44 16.95
N GLU A 3 14.38 27.66 18.23
CA GLU A 3 14.23 26.58 19.20
C GLU A 3 12.86 25.92 18.98
N GLU A 4 12.85 24.65 18.58
CA GLU A 4 11.64 23.87 18.37
C GLU A 4 10.89 23.68 19.70
N THR A 5 9.61 24.03 19.72
CA THR A 5 8.77 23.85 20.91
C THR A 5 8.59 22.38 21.26
N GLN A 6 8.26 22.07 22.52
CA GLN A 6 7.98 20.69 22.97
C GLN A 6 6.83 20.08 22.16
N MET A 7 5.83 20.86 21.79
CA MET A 7 4.69 20.44 21.00
C MET A 7 5.10 20.04 19.58
N GLU A 8 5.94 20.82 18.91
CA GLU A 8 6.48 20.50 17.59
C GLU A 8 7.30 19.21 17.60
N LYS A 9 8.09 18.99 18.63
CA LYS A 9 8.83 17.74 18.84
C LYS A 9 7.89 16.53 18.98
N THR A 10 6.79 16.68 19.71
CA THR A 10 5.79 15.63 19.87
C THR A 10 5.12 15.30 18.55
N PHE A 11 4.68 16.28 17.77
CA PHE A 11 4.07 16.04 16.45
C PHE A 11 5.03 15.37 15.49
N ARG A 12 6.30 15.77 15.46
CA ARG A 12 7.30 15.11 14.65
C ARG A 12 7.51 13.63 15.05
N LYS A 13 7.48 13.32 16.34
CA LYS A 13 7.54 11.92 16.81
C LYS A 13 6.32 11.11 16.38
N LEU A 14 5.12 11.69 16.48
CA LEU A 14 3.88 11.03 16.06
C LEU A 14 3.86 10.79 14.54
N LYS A 15 4.36 11.74 13.75
CA LYS A 15 4.48 11.55 12.30
C LYS A 15 5.47 10.43 11.95
N ARG A 16 6.60 10.37 12.65
CA ARG A 16 7.53 9.25 12.48
C ARG A 16 6.92 7.91 12.91
N LEU A 17 6.13 7.92 13.99
CA LEU A 17 5.38 6.73 14.41
C LEU A 17 4.43 6.26 13.31
N GLU A 18 3.69 7.18 12.70
CA GLU A 18 2.80 6.89 11.57
C GLU A 18 3.53 6.18 10.41
N GLU A 19 4.73 6.68 10.03
CA GLU A 19 5.58 6.03 9.03
C GLU A 19 5.98 4.60 9.46
N MET A 20 6.34 4.41 10.72
CA MET A 20 6.71 3.10 11.28
C MET A 20 5.52 2.12 11.32
N LEU A 21 4.32 2.61 11.62
CA LEU A 21 3.09 1.80 11.61
C LEU A 21 2.72 1.35 10.21
N HIS A 22 2.85 2.24 9.22
CA HIS A 22 2.57 1.93 7.82
C HIS A 22 3.32 0.68 7.35
N ASP A 23 4.62 0.58 7.68
CA ASP A 23 5.46 -0.54 7.26
C ASP A 23 5.14 -1.86 8.00
N ARG A 24 4.30 -1.80 9.05
CA ARG A 24 3.94 -2.94 9.92
C ARG A 24 2.48 -3.39 9.78
N MET A 25 1.69 -2.73 8.95
CA MET A 25 0.29 -3.11 8.73
C MET A 25 0.12 -4.53 8.18
N PHE A 26 1.09 -4.98 7.37
CA PHE A 26 1.07 -6.31 6.76
C PHE A 26 2.30 -7.10 7.18
N VAL A 27 2.06 -8.20 7.89
CA VAL A 27 3.11 -9.06 8.46
C VAL A 27 3.38 -10.22 7.51
N PRO A 28 4.60 -10.36 6.96
CA PRO A 28 4.97 -11.49 6.13
C PRO A 28 4.92 -12.81 6.93
N VAL A 29 4.25 -13.81 6.37
CA VAL A 29 4.08 -15.15 6.98
C VAL A 29 4.56 -16.29 6.11
N ASP A 30 4.71 -16.03 4.79
CA ASP A 30 5.20 -16.99 3.80
C ASP A 30 5.68 -16.26 2.54
N GLN A 31 6.23 -17.00 1.55
CA GLN A 31 6.67 -16.46 0.26
C GLN A 31 6.22 -17.33 -0.90
N VAL A 32 6.06 -16.71 -2.07
CA VAL A 32 5.79 -17.40 -3.33
C VAL A 32 7.03 -17.34 -4.20
N GLU A 33 7.50 -18.51 -4.65
CA GLU A 33 8.54 -18.58 -5.67
C GLU A 33 7.96 -18.23 -7.04
N MET A 34 8.62 -17.33 -7.75
CA MET A 34 8.17 -16.84 -9.04
C MET A 34 9.13 -17.24 -10.15
N SER A 35 8.57 -17.56 -11.28
CA SER A 35 9.25 -17.60 -12.59
C SER A 35 8.94 -16.31 -13.37
N VAL A 36 9.71 -15.98 -14.39
CA VAL A 36 9.57 -14.72 -15.13
C VAL A 36 9.58 -14.94 -16.63
N TRP A 37 8.74 -14.17 -17.34
CA TRP A 37 8.77 -14.00 -18.78
C TRP A 37 8.66 -12.52 -19.13
N THR A 38 9.37 -12.09 -20.17
CA THR A 38 9.37 -10.68 -20.60
C THR A 38 9.00 -10.55 -22.06
N THR A 39 8.29 -9.47 -22.40
CA THR A 39 7.89 -9.19 -23.78
C THR A 39 7.64 -7.69 -23.99
N LYS A 40 7.83 -7.22 -25.22
CA LYS A 40 7.37 -5.88 -25.66
C LYS A 40 5.99 -5.93 -26.34
N LYS A 41 5.43 -7.11 -26.47
CA LYS A 41 4.09 -7.26 -27.06
C LYS A 41 3.03 -7.15 -25.96
N LEU A 42 1.97 -6.42 -26.28
CA LEU A 42 0.80 -6.35 -25.42
C LEU A 42 0.11 -7.72 -25.38
N VAL A 43 -0.07 -8.25 -24.18
CA VAL A 43 -0.76 -9.52 -23.92
C VAL A 43 -1.89 -9.24 -22.92
N HIS A 44 -3.09 -9.72 -23.21
CA HIS A 44 -4.29 -9.46 -22.41
C HIS A 44 -4.69 -10.60 -21.47
N GLU A 45 -3.96 -11.69 -21.48
CA GLU A 45 -4.19 -12.88 -20.65
C GLU A 45 -2.86 -13.35 -20.06
N VAL A 46 -2.92 -14.14 -19.02
CA VAL A 46 -1.72 -14.75 -18.42
C VAL A 46 -1.04 -15.65 -19.47
N PRO A 47 0.24 -15.41 -19.77
CA PRO A 47 0.97 -16.18 -20.78
C PRO A 47 1.09 -17.66 -20.43
N GLU A 48 1.32 -18.50 -21.46
CA GLU A 48 1.52 -19.93 -21.29
C GLU A 48 2.74 -20.23 -20.39
N ARG A 49 2.60 -21.17 -19.45
CA ARG A 49 3.67 -21.54 -18.50
C ARG A 49 5.02 -21.88 -19.15
N GLY A 50 4.98 -22.51 -20.32
CA GLY A 50 6.19 -22.88 -21.04
C GLY A 50 7.09 -21.73 -21.47
N LEU A 51 6.61 -20.49 -21.41
CA LEU A 51 7.38 -19.28 -21.72
C LEU A 51 8.21 -18.78 -20.53
N PHE A 52 7.87 -19.17 -19.31
CA PHE A 52 8.51 -18.68 -18.10
C PHE A 52 9.79 -19.43 -17.76
N GLY A 53 10.79 -18.69 -17.35
CA GLY A 53 12.07 -19.21 -16.88
C GLY A 53 12.35 -18.79 -15.42
N PRO A 54 13.47 -19.25 -14.83
CA PRO A 54 13.84 -18.91 -13.47
C PRO A 54 13.91 -17.39 -13.24
N CYS A 55 13.45 -16.96 -12.07
CA CYS A 55 13.56 -15.57 -11.62
C CYS A 55 14.46 -15.48 -10.38
N GLU A 56 15.63 -14.88 -10.53
CA GLU A 56 16.57 -14.73 -9.44
C GLU A 56 16.38 -13.39 -8.73
N ARG A 57 16.54 -13.38 -7.41
CA ARG A 57 16.52 -12.15 -6.61
C ARG A 57 17.59 -11.17 -7.08
N GLY A 58 17.26 -9.88 -7.08
CA GLY A 58 18.13 -8.81 -7.55
C GLY A 58 18.16 -8.64 -9.06
N ARG A 59 17.42 -9.46 -9.83
CA ARG A 59 17.33 -9.30 -11.28
C ARG A 59 16.61 -8.01 -11.63
N LYS A 60 17.15 -7.30 -12.63
CA LYS A 60 16.68 -6.00 -13.08
C LYS A 60 16.43 -5.99 -14.59
N TRP A 61 15.44 -5.21 -15.00
CA TRP A 61 15.14 -4.88 -16.39
C TRP A 61 15.03 -3.36 -16.49
N LEU A 62 15.74 -2.79 -17.45
CA LEU A 62 15.87 -1.33 -17.65
C LEU A 62 15.36 -0.90 -19.04
N GLU A 63 14.49 -1.70 -19.65
CA GLU A 63 14.01 -1.45 -21.01
C GLU A 63 12.68 -0.71 -21.00
N GLU A 64 12.58 0.33 -21.82
CA GLU A 64 11.34 1.03 -22.11
C GLU A 64 10.33 0.14 -22.85
N GLY A 65 9.06 0.20 -22.46
CA GLY A 65 7.96 -0.53 -23.08
C GLY A 65 7.97 -2.03 -22.83
N LEU A 66 8.63 -2.46 -21.76
CA LEU A 66 8.75 -3.87 -21.40
C LEU A 66 7.61 -4.29 -20.46
N TYR A 67 7.00 -5.42 -20.74
CA TYR A 67 6.14 -6.15 -19.81
C TYR A 67 6.94 -7.27 -19.16
N CYS A 68 6.98 -7.30 -17.83
CA CYS A 68 7.51 -8.39 -17.04
C CYS A 68 6.34 -9.14 -16.41
N TRP A 69 6.18 -10.40 -16.76
CA TRP A 69 5.23 -11.32 -16.16
C TRP A 69 5.93 -12.24 -15.21
N PHE A 70 5.45 -12.29 -13.98
CA PHE A 70 5.91 -13.22 -12.95
C PHE A 70 4.80 -14.22 -12.69
N LEU A 71 5.13 -15.51 -12.60
CA LEU A 71 4.16 -16.59 -12.42
C LEU A 71 4.64 -17.52 -11.31
N GLY A 72 3.77 -17.82 -10.37
CA GLY A 72 4.00 -18.76 -9.27
C GLY A 72 2.74 -19.49 -8.86
N ASP A 73 2.91 -20.63 -8.22
CA ASP A 73 1.84 -21.37 -7.58
C ASP A 73 1.98 -21.26 -6.07
N TYR A 74 0.88 -21.05 -5.39
CA TYR A 74 0.84 -21.03 -3.94
C TYR A 74 -0.17 -22.03 -3.41
N THR A 75 0.29 -22.94 -2.58
CA THR A 75 -0.56 -23.88 -1.87
C THR A 75 -0.77 -23.41 -0.45
N ILE A 76 -2.02 -23.25 -0.02
CA ILE A 76 -2.34 -22.78 1.32
C ILE A 76 -1.82 -23.80 2.35
N PRO A 77 -0.86 -23.43 3.22
CA PRO A 77 -0.37 -24.33 4.25
C PRO A 77 -1.37 -24.43 5.40
N GLU A 78 -1.31 -25.51 6.17
CA GLU A 78 -2.23 -25.78 7.26
C GLU A 78 -2.30 -24.65 8.30
N LYS A 79 -1.15 -24.05 8.63
CA LYS A 79 -1.03 -22.91 9.56
C LYS A 79 -1.76 -21.64 9.11
N LEU A 80 -2.07 -21.51 7.83
CA LEU A 80 -2.73 -20.32 7.24
C LEU A 80 -4.15 -20.64 6.74
N ALA A 81 -4.64 -21.86 6.94
CA ALA A 81 -5.98 -22.24 6.55
C ALA A 81 -7.05 -21.38 7.23
N GLY A 82 -8.04 -20.96 6.47
CA GLY A 82 -9.15 -20.13 6.95
C GLY A 82 -8.82 -18.65 7.17
N GLN A 83 -7.57 -18.26 7.04
CA GLN A 83 -7.16 -16.86 7.21
C GLN A 83 -7.44 -16.00 5.97
N THR A 84 -7.51 -14.69 6.17
CA THR A 84 -7.45 -13.69 5.09
C THR A 84 -5.99 -13.41 4.79
N LEU A 85 -5.58 -13.72 3.56
CA LEU A 85 -4.20 -13.56 3.11
C LEU A 85 -4.08 -12.41 2.12
N PHE A 86 -2.99 -11.70 2.22
CA PHE A 86 -2.60 -10.60 1.36
C PHE A 86 -1.31 -10.98 0.63
N ILE A 87 -1.06 -10.32 -0.49
CA ILE A 87 0.16 -10.49 -1.29
C ILE A 87 0.91 -9.17 -1.38
N PHE A 88 2.20 -9.22 -1.08
CA PHE A 88 3.10 -8.07 -1.13
C PHE A 88 4.29 -8.35 -2.04
N PRO A 89 4.22 -7.96 -3.33
CA PRO A 89 5.36 -8.06 -4.21
C PRO A 89 6.46 -7.08 -3.82
N LYS A 90 7.63 -7.58 -3.50
CA LYS A 90 8.85 -6.79 -3.37
C LYS A 90 9.47 -6.64 -4.77
N ILE A 91 8.73 -6.00 -5.63
CA ILE A 91 9.08 -5.74 -7.02
C ILE A 91 9.04 -4.24 -7.23
N LYS A 92 10.20 -3.64 -7.52
CA LYS A 92 10.25 -2.25 -7.97
C LYS A 92 9.66 -2.17 -9.37
N GLY A 93 8.75 -1.25 -9.59
CA GLY A 93 8.09 -1.00 -10.85
C GLY A 93 7.01 0.05 -10.66
N TYR A 94 6.57 0.67 -11.73
CA TYR A 94 5.62 1.78 -11.66
C TYR A 94 4.19 1.31 -11.35
N GLU A 95 3.71 0.35 -12.12
CA GLU A 95 2.39 -0.25 -11.96
C GLU A 95 2.49 -1.77 -12.11
N GLY A 96 1.80 -2.50 -11.25
CA GLY A 96 1.65 -3.94 -11.33
C GLY A 96 0.20 -4.35 -11.31
N MET A 97 -0.15 -5.43 -11.98
CA MET A 97 -1.47 -6.03 -11.98
C MET A 97 -1.39 -7.44 -11.41
N LEU A 98 -2.25 -7.72 -10.45
CA LEU A 98 -2.41 -9.04 -9.86
C LEU A 98 -3.44 -9.84 -10.65
N TRP A 99 -3.09 -11.07 -10.97
CA TRP A 99 -3.96 -12.08 -11.53
C TRP A 99 -4.00 -13.28 -10.59
N VAL A 100 -5.19 -13.75 -10.28
CA VAL A 100 -5.40 -14.98 -9.49
C VAL A 100 -6.25 -15.94 -10.32
N ASP A 101 -5.77 -17.16 -10.50
CA ASP A 101 -6.42 -18.18 -11.31
C ASP A 101 -6.80 -17.65 -12.72
N LYS A 102 -5.82 -16.95 -13.34
CA LYS A 102 -5.91 -16.33 -14.69
C LYS A 102 -6.93 -15.20 -14.83
N LYS A 103 -7.46 -14.68 -13.73
CA LYS A 103 -8.39 -13.54 -13.75
C LYS A 103 -7.74 -12.30 -13.17
N PRO A 104 -7.98 -11.11 -13.76
CA PRO A 104 -7.63 -9.84 -13.12
C PRO A 104 -8.23 -9.78 -11.72
N TYR A 105 -7.41 -9.42 -10.73
CA TYR A 105 -7.83 -9.53 -9.34
C TYR A 105 -7.53 -8.26 -8.52
N GLY A 106 -6.37 -7.65 -8.72
CA GLY A 106 -5.95 -6.47 -7.98
C GLY A 106 -4.82 -5.73 -8.69
N ASN A 107 -4.27 -4.72 -8.02
CA ASN A 107 -3.20 -3.93 -8.60
C ASN A 107 -2.18 -3.50 -7.54
N PHE A 108 -1.03 -3.04 -8.03
CA PHE A 108 0.03 -2.45 -7.21
C PHE A 108 0.54 -1.19 -7.87
N THR A 109 0.90 -0.20 -7.06
CA THR A 109 1.61 0.99 -7.51
C THR A 109 2.65 1.41 -6.49
N SER A 110 3.86 1.71 -6.96
CA SER A 110 4.92 2.27 -6.12
C SER A 110 4.84 3.78 -6.02
N LYS A 111 3.93 4.42 -6.77
CA LYS A 111 3.85 5.87 -6.82
C LYS A 111 3.13 6.42 -5.60
N VAL A 112 3.86 7.12 -4.76
CA VAL A 112 3.28 7.96 -3.72
C VAL A 112 2.79 9.25 -4.39
N ILE A 113 1.48 9.47 -4.40
CA ILE A 113 0.90 10.72 -4.91
C ILE A 113 0.97 11.76 -3.79
N GLN A 114 1.84 12.77 -4.00
CA GLN A 114 1.97 14.01 -3.22
C GLN A 114 1.42 13.97 -1.78
N ASN A 115 2.31 13.71 -0.83
CA ASN A 115 2.02 13.80 0.61
C ASN A 115 0.91 12.88 1.15
N SER A 116 0.51 11.85 0.44
CA SER A 116 -0.46 10.87 0.91
C SER A 116 0.07 9.44 0.78
N TYR A 117 -0.43 8.55 1.61
CA TYR A 117 -0.19 7.11 1.53
C TYR A 117 -1.00 6.49 0.38
N GLY A 118 -0.97 7.14 -0.77
CA GLY A 118 -1.76 6.77 -1.95
C GLY A 118 -1.18 5.65 -2.79
N TYR A 119 -0.06 5.05 -2.41
CA TYR A 119 0.46 3.89 -3.13
C TYR A 119 -0.11 2.59 -2.56
N HIS A 120 -0.41 1.67 -3.46
CA HIS A 120 -0.98 0.37 -3.14
C HIS A 120 0.08 -0.71 -3.30
N TYR A 121 0.71 -1.12 -2.21
CA TYR A 121 1.85 -2.03 -2.22
C TYR A 121 1.52 -3.46 -1.82
N CYS A 122 0.36 -3.66 -1.19
CA CYS A 122 -0.12 -4.96 -0.73
C CYS A 122 -1.60 -5.09 -1.02
N ASP A 123 -2.01 -6.17 -1.66
CA ASP A 123 -3.42 -6.39 -2.03
C ASP A 123 -3.95 -7.68 -1.43
N LEU A 124 -5.26 -7.77 -1.32
CA LEU A 124 -5.96 -8.98 -0.91
C LEU A 124 -5.66 -10.12 -1.89
N LEU A 125 -5.21 -11.25 -1.39
CA LEU A 125 -5.01 -12.45 -2.20
C LEU A 125 -6.22 -13.39 -2.10
N THR A 126 -6.65 -13.72 -0.89
CA THR A 126 -7.77 -14.65 -0.68
C THR A 126 -8.36 -14.54 0.71
N LYS A 127 -9.59 -15.05 0.88
CA LYS A 127 -10.28 -15.15 2.18
C LYS A 127 -10.73 -16.57 2.43
N GLY A 128 -10.37 -17.13 3.59
CA GLY A 128 -10.96 -18.34 4.14
C GLY A 128 -10.70 -19.64 3.37
N LYS A 129 -9.66 -19.71 2.54
CA LYS A 129 -9.31 -20.93 1.82
C LYS A 129 -8.82 -22.04 2.75
N ALA A 130 -9.13 -23.28 2.39
CA ALA A 130 -8.70 -24.47 3.16
C ALA A 130 -7.23 -24.81 2.89
N ALA A 131 -6.64 -25.57 3.82
CA ALA A 131 -5.31 -26.14 3.62
C ALA A 131 -5.28 -27.03 2.36
N GLY A 132 -4.18 -26.94 1.61
CA GLY A 132 -3.99 -27.69 0.36
C GLY A 132 -4.66 -27.09 -0.88
N GLU A 133 -5.53 -26.09 -0.75
CA GLU A 133 -6.02 -25.37 -1.91
C GLU A 133 -4.89 -24.61 -2.60
N GLN A 134 -4.91 -24.64 -3.93
CA GLN A 134 -3.90 -24.02 -4.76
C GLN A 134 -4.42 -22.71 -5.41
N LEU A 135 -3.52 -21.76 -5.58
CA LEU A 135 -3.72 -20.52 -6.31
C LEU A 135 -2.63 -20.39 -7.37
N GLU A 136 -3.03 -20.16 -8.61
CA GLU A 136 -2.10 -19.66 -9.63
C GLU A 136 -2.04 -18.13 -9.52
N ILE A 137 -0.85 -17.59 -9.26
CA ILE A 137 -0.61 -16.16 -9.06
C ILE A 137 0.25 -15.66 -10.20
N ALA A 138 -0.26 -14.67 -10.94
CA ALA A 138 0.58 -13.95 -11.88
C ALA A 138 0.61 -12.45 -11.56
N LEU A 139 1.77 -11.84 -11.76
CA LEU A 139 1.99 -10.41 -11.59
C LEU A 139 2.48 -9.86 -12.92
N GLU A 140 1.83 -8.83 -13.41
CA GLU A 140 2.22 -8.15 -14.64
C GLU A 140 2.71 -6.74 -14.30
N TYR A 141 3.97 -6.43 -14.61
CA TYR A 141 4.55 -5.10 -14.47
C TYR A 141 4.88 -4.53 -15.85
N TYR A 142 4.63 -3.24 -16.02
CA TYR A 142 4.91 -2.52 -17.25
C TYR A 142 5.85 -1.35 -17.00
N SER A 143 6.95 -1.26 -17.76
CA SER A 143 7.97 -0.23 -17.58
C SER A 143 7.65 1.12 -18.22
N HIS A 144 6.47 1.25 -18.84
CA HIS A 144 6.03 2.46 -19.55
C HIS A 144 6.91 2.93 -20.71
N HIS A 145 6.53 4.05 -21.33
CA HIS A 145 7.28 4.77 -22.33
C HIS A 145 7.68 6.14 -21.81
N TYR A 146 8.83 6.63 -22.28
CA TYR A 146 9.26 7.99 -21.98
C TYR A 146 8.32 9.00 -22.63
N VAL A 147 7.82 9.92 -21.82
CA VAL A 147 7.02 11.05 -22.29
C VAL A 147 7.58 12.32 -21.67
N ARG A 148 8.19 13.17 -22.54
CA ARG A 148 8.83 14.41 -22.11
C ARG A 148 7.83 15.34 -21.42
N GLY A 149 8.23 15.93 -20.30
CA GLY A 149 7.41 16.88 -19.56
C GLY A 149 6.34 16.24 -18.67
N THR A 150 6.41 14.91 -18.45
CA THR A 150 5.47 14.22 -17.56
C THR A 150 6.17 13.45 -16.46
N GLN A 151 5.71 13.62 -15.23
CA GLN A 151 6.18 12.79 -14.14
C GLN A 151 5.66 11.35 -14.29
N PRO A 152 6.45 10.35 -13.86
CA PRO A 152 7.74 10.41 -13.16
C PRO A 152 8.95 10.53 -14.09
N PHE A 153 8.77 10.85 -15.36
CA PHE A 153 9.73 10.67 -16.44
C PHE A 153 10.73 11.84 -16.61
N GLU A 154 10.71 12.81 -15.73
CA GLU A 154 11.56 13.98 -15.86
C GLU A 154 12.98 13.84 -15.29
N GLU A 155 13.26 12.84 -14.43
CA GLU A 155 14.41 12.96 -13.54
C GLU A 155 15.47 11.86 -13.58
N SER A 156 15.24 10.69 -14.18
CA SER A 156 16.30 9.69 -14.33
C SER A 156 15.97 8.52 -15.26
N ASP A 157 17.03 7.86 -15.78
CA ASP A 157 16.94 6.60 -16.54
C ASP A 157 16.42 5.41 -15.70
N GLU A 158 16.35 5.58 -14.38
CA GLU A 158 15.82 4.56 -13.44
C GLU A 158 14.29 4.39 -13.50
N VAL A 159 13.60 5.29 -14.20
CA VAL A 159 12.14 5.29 -14.32
C VAL A 159 11.59 4.01 -14.92
N PHE A 160 12.34 3.38 -15.83
CA PHE A 160 11.95 2.13 -16.48
C PHE A 160 12.41 0.89 -15.74
N GLU A 161 13.01 1.03 -14.55
CA GLU A 161 13.50 -0.11 -13.79
C GLU A 161 12.36 -0.94 -13.23
N ILE A 162 12.32 -2.21 -13.65
CA ILE A 162 11.61 -3.26 -12.94
C ILE A 162 12.69 -4.10 -12.24
N ALA A 163 12.63 -4.22 -10.92
CA ALA A 163 13.59 -5.01 -10.17
C ALA A 163 12.85 -5.99 -9.25
N TYR A 164 13.18 -7.26 -9.38
CA TYR A 164 12.60 -8.34 -8.60
C TYR A 164 13.46 -8.65 -7.39
N ASP A 165 12.83 -8.73 -6.22
CA ASP A 165 13.43 -9.31 -5.03
C ASP A 165 12.71 -10.60 -4.64
N HIS A 166 11.46 -10.51 -4.15
CA HIS A 166 10.62 -11.66 -3.77
C HIS A 166 9.15 -11.24 -3.71
N VAL A 167 8.29 -12.21 -3.40
CA VAL A 167 6.86 -11.97 -3.19
C VAL A 167 6.45 -12.57 -1.86
N ASP A 168 6.02 -11.72 -0.93
CA ASP A 168 5.54 -12.13 0.38
C ASP A 168 4.05 -12.44 0.36
N ILE A 169 3.66 -13.45 1.14
CA ILE A 169 2.29 -13.66 1.60
C ILE A 169 2.20 -13.10 3.01
N CYS A 170 1.21 -12.25 3.23
CA CYS A 170 1.07 -11.49 4.47
C CYS A 170 -0.28 -11.75 5.14
N VAL A 171 -0.31 -11.55 6.45
CA VAL A 171 -1.53 -11.32 7.21
C VAL A 171 -1.61 -9.85 7.63
N LYS A 172 -2.82 -9.30 7.71
CA LYS A 172 -2.99 -7.91 8.15
C LYS A 172 -3.03 -7.86 9.67
N ASP A 173 -2.22 -7.01 10.27
CA ASP A 173 -2.33 -6.64 11.68
C ASP A 173 -3.42 -5.58 11.83
N GLU A 174 -4.62 -6.01 12.24
CA GLU A 174 -5.78 -5.13 12.35
C GLU A 174 -5.59 -4.02 13.41
N ILE A 175 -4.85 -4.30 14.49
CA ILE A 175 -4.59 -3.31 15.55
C ILE A 175 -3.69 -2.20 15.01
N VAL A 176 -2.58 -2.59 14.38
CA VAL A 176 -1.65 -1.64 13.75
C VAL A 176 -2.34 -0.84 12.65
N CYS A 177 -3.13 -1.52 11.82
CA CYS A 177 -3.82 -0.90 10.69
C CYS A 177 -4.85 0.15 11.15
N ASN A 178 -5.70 -0.18 12.11
CA ASN A 178 -6.69 0.75 12.65
C ASN A 178 -6.00 1.95 13.31
N PHE A 179 -5.04 1.70 14.17
CA PHE A 179 -4.30 2.77 14.83
C PHE A 179 -3.55 3.67 13.84
N PHE A 180 -2.98 3.11 12.77
CA PHE A 180 -2.33 3.88 11.70
C PHE A 180 -3.31 4.86 11.05
N TYR A 181 -4.46 4.38 10.56
CA TYR A 181 -5.41 5.24 9.85
C TYR A 181 -6.01 6.30 10.76
N ASP A 182 -6.35 5.97 11.99
CA ASP A 182 -6.92 6.92 12.94
C ASP A 182 -5.90 7.98 13.35
N LEU A 183 -4.65 7.58 13.60
CA LEU A 183 -3.56 8.52 13.87
C LEU A 183 -3.31 9.45 12.69
N HIS A 184 -3.28 8.90 11.47
CA HIS A 184 -3.12 9.66 10.24
C HIS A 184 -4.20 10.73 10.07
N ILE A 185 -5.47 10.35 10.24
CA ILE A 185 -6.61 11.28 10.11
C ILE A 185 -6.53 12.38 11.16
N VAL A 186 -6.28 12.05 12.43
CA VAL A 186 -6.22 13.03 13.52
C VAL A 186 -5.00 13.95 13.39
N ASN A 187 -3.85 13.43 12.90
CA ASN A 187 -2.70 14.25 12.55
C ASN A 187 -3.05 15.26 11.44
N GLN A 188 -3.70 14.81 10.37
CA GLN A 188 -4.15 15.72 9.30
C GLN A 188 -5.18 16.75 9.79
N MET A 189 -6.09 16.38 10.68
CA MET A 189 -7.02 17.34 11.32
C MET A 189 -6.26 18.41 12.10
N ALA A 190 -5.25 18.04 12.90
CA ALA A 190 -4.45 18.98 13.67
C ALA A 190 -3.61 19.91 12.80
N GLU A 191 -3.18 19.44 11.62
CA GLU A 191 -2.41 20.24 10.64
C GLU A 191 -3.29 21.17 9.81
N SER A 192 -4.44 20.69 9.33
CA SER A 192 -5.26 21.36 8.31
C SER A 192 -6.32 22.31 8.88
N LEU A 193 -6.82 22.04 10.09
CA LEU A 193 -7.85 22.86 10.71
C LEU A 193 -7.26 24.19 11.25
N SER A 194 -8.04 25.28 11.14
CA SER A 194 -7.66 26.57 11.70
C SER A 194 -7.45 26.51 13.21
N LYS A 195 -6.48 27.31 13.73
CA LYS A 195 -6.15 27.34 15.16
C LYS A 195 -7.29 27.80 16.06
N GLU A 196 -8.26 28.51 15.51
CA GLU A 196 -9.45 29.00 16.20
C GLU A 196 -10.56 27.96 16.30
N GLN A 197 -10.46 26.84 15.61
CA GLN A 197 -11.47 25.78 15.64
C GLN A 197 -11.31 24.90 16.87
N PHE A 198 -12.39 24.71 17.63
CA PHE A 198 -12.42 23.82 18.80
C PHE A 198 -12.00 22.39 18.43
N ARG A 199 -12.46 21.88 17.29
CA ARG A 199 -12.16 20.54 16.81
C ARG A 199 -10.65 20.31 16.58
N ARG A 200 -9.91 21.35 16.18
CA ARG A 200 -8.45 21.28 16.14
C ARG A 200 -7.87 21.12 17.54
N GLY A 201 -8.41 21.84 18.52
CA GLY A 201 -7.99 21.73 19.91
C GLY A 201 -8.22 20.29 20.47
N ASP A 202 -9.33 19.65 20.09
CA ASP A 202 -9.64 18.28 20.48
C ASP A 202 -8.63 17.30 19.84
N ALA A 203 -8.36 17.44 18.53
CA ALA A 203 -7.36 16.65 17.83
C ALA A 203 -5.96 16.78 18.50
N VAL A 204 -5.53 18.01 18.80
CA VAL A 204 -4.23 18.25 19.45
C VAL A 204 -4.17 17.59 20.85
N ARG A 205 -5.24 17.69 21.65
CA ARG A 205 -5.30 17.05 22.97
C ARG A 205 -5.24 15.52 22.86
N ALA A 206 -5.95 14.94 21.89
CA ALA A 206 -5.90 13.50 21.66
C ALA A 206 -4.49 13.05 21.28
N LEU A 207 -3.83 13.75 20.37
CA LEU A 207 -2.45 13.45 19.95
C LEU A 207 -1.44 13.54 21.12
N LEU A 208 -1.60 14.50 22.01
CA LEU A 208 -0.75 14.59 23.21
C LEU A 208 -1.00 13.40 24.17
N ARG A 209 -2.25 12.96 24.34
CA ARG A 209 -2.58 11.75 25.12
C ARG A 209 -2.00 10.49 24.49
N VAL A 210 -2.10 10.37 23.16
CA VAL A 210 -1.46 9.25 22.41
C VAL A 210 0.03 9.21 22.67
N HIS A 211 0.71 10.38 22.63
CA HIS A 211 2.14 10.49 22.92
C HIS A 211 2.52 9.99 24.34
N GLU A 212 1.64 10.14 25.31
CA GLU A 212 1.86 9.67 26.68
C GLU A 212 1.65 8.16 26.86
N ILE A 213 0.83 7.54 25.98
CA ILE A 213 0.47 6.13 26.05
C ILE A 213 1.43 5.24 25.29
N ILE A 214 1.82 5.67 24.06
CA ILE A 214 2.50 4.79 23.11
C ILE A 214 4.01 4.67 23.35
N ASP A 215 4.53 3.49 23.15
CA ASP A 215 5.96 3.23 23.05
C ASP A 215 6.44 3.45 21.62
N TYR A 216 7.47 4.27 21.45
CA TYR A 216 8.07 4.56 20.15
C TYR A 216 9.10 3.52 19.71
N ASP A 217 9.63 2.72 20.64
CA ASP A 217 10.58 1.65 20.34
C ASP A 217 9.83 0.32 20.08
N ILE A 218 9.09 0.28 18.97
CA ILE A 218 8.24 -0.86 18.61
C ILE A 218 9.04 -2.16 18.51
N ASP A 219 10.27 -2.10 18.00
CA ASP A 219 11.10 -3.28 17.79
C ASP A 219 11.71 -3.86 19.10
N LEU A 220 11.74 -3.07 20.17
CA LEU A 220 12.28 -3.47 21.47
C LEU A 220 11.17 -3.79 22.48
N ALA A 221 9.95 -3.38 22.21
CA ALA A 221 8.81 -3.61 23.08
C ALA A 221 8.32 -5.07 23.01
N ASP A 222 7.74 -5.56 24.10
CA ASP A 222 6.98 -6.80 24.05
C ASP A 222 5.76 -6.61 23.10
N PRO A 223 5.57 -7.46 22.09
CA PRO A 223 4.52 -7.27 21.10
C PRO A 223 3.10 -7.22 21.70
N VAL A 224 2.81 -8.00 22.73
CA VAL A 224 1.49 -8.03 23.36
C VAL A 224 1.26 -6.73 24.11
N GLU A 225 2.23 -6.30 24.92
CA GLU A 225 2.14 -5.04 25.67
C GLU A 225 2.04 -3.84 24.74
N TRP A 226 2.79 -3.87 23.62
CA TRP A 226 2.74 -2.81 22.62
C TRP A 226 1.36 -2.72 21.96
N HIS A 227 0.77 -3.86 21.56
CA HIS A 227 -0.58 -3.91 20.99
C HIS A 227 -1.64 -3.39 21.97
N GLU A 228 -1.54 -3.72 23.25
CA GLU A 228 -2.42 -3.15 24.27
C GLU A 228 -2.31 -1.62 24.38
N LYS A 229 -1.09 -1.08 24.32
CA LYS A 229 -0.86 0.38 24.30
C LYS A 229 -1.41 1.00 23.02
N ALA A 230 -1.21 0.36 21.85
CA ALA A 230 -1.76 0.82 20.59
C ALA A 230 -3.29 0.87 20.62
N GLN A 231 -3.97 -0.15 21.13
CA GLN A 231 -5.42 -0.14 21.30
C GLN A 231 -5.91 0.96 22.25
N LYS A 232 -5.20 1.22 23.34
CA LYS A 232 -5.52 2.32 24.27
C LYS A 232 -5.33 3.69 23.61
N ALA A 233 -4.27 3.84 22.82
CA ALA A 233 -4.00 5.06 22.06
C ALA A 233 -5.06 5.29 20.97
N ASP A 234 -5.43 4.24 20.26
CA ASP A 234 -6.48 4.25 19.25
C ASP A 234 -7.84 4.67 19.83
N ALA A 235 -8.21 4.12 21.00
CA ALA A 235 -9.44 4.52 21.71
C ALA A 235 -9.50 6.03 22.00
N VAL A 236 -8.36 6.66 22.27
CA VAL A 236 -8.28 8.12 22.46
C VAL A 236 -8.56 8.88 21.16
N LEU A 237 -8.07 8.36 20.04
CA LEU A 237 -8.32 8.95 18.71
C LEU A 237 -9.80 8.80 18.32
N GLN A 238 -10.40 7.66 18.63
CA GLN A 238 -11.81 7.38 18.39
C GLN A 238 -12.75 8.34 19.13
N GLU A 239 -12.37 8.88 20.31
CA GLU A 239 -13.14 9.92 20.97
C GLU A 239 -13.33 11.16 20.07
N VAL A 240 -12.31 11.52 19.28
CA VAL A 240 -12.35 12.66 18.35
C VAL A 240 -13.06 12.30 17.05
N LEU A 241 -12.81 11.10 16.53
CA LEU A 241 -13.35 10.67 15.23
C LEU A 241 -14.84 10.34 15.28
N SER A 242 -15.32 9.84 16.43
CA SER A 242 -16.74 9.53 16.63
C SER A 242 -17.60 10.76 17.00
N ASP A 243 -16.98 11.89 17.29
CA ASP A 243 -17.71 13.12 17.60
C ASP A 243 -18.44 13.64 16.36
N HIS A 244 -19.73 13.82 16.47
CA HIS A 244 -20.59 14.24 15.36
C HIS A 244 -20.65 15.76 15.26
N ASN A 245 -20.63 16.24 14.02
CA ASN A 245 -20.88 17.64 13.74
C ASN A 245 -22.29 18.05 14.19
N GLY A 246 -22.43 19.30 14.65
CA GLY A 246 -23.72 19.84 15.04
C GLY A 246 -24.72 19.94 13.86
N PRO A 247 -25.99 20.22 14.14
CA PRO A 247 -27.07 20.23 13.15
C PRO A 247 -26.91 21.26 12.02
N HIS A 248 -25.97 22.20 12.16
CA HIS A 248 -25.65 23.22 11.16
C HIS A 248 -24.37 22.92 10.38
N ALA A 249 -23.79 21.72 10.53
CA ALA A 249 -22.62 21.30 9.78
C ALA A 249 -22.96 21.15 8.29
N GLY A 250 -21.98 21.45 7.44
CA GLY A 250 -22.11 21.21 6.00
C GLY A 250 -22.29 19.72 5.69
N PHE A 251 -22.95 19.45 4.59
CA PHE A 251 -23.10 18.09 4.04
C PHE A 251 -22.03 17.87 2.95
N ALA A 252 -21.32 16.77 3.01
CA ALA A 252 -20.39 16.34 1.98
C ALA A 252 -20.87 15.04 1.33
N GLY A 253 -21.09 15.05 0.01
CA GLY A 253 -21.37 13.85 -0.77
C GLY A 253 -20.07 13.32 -1.37
N LEU A 254 -19.78 12.03 -1.15
CA LEU A 254 -18.65 11.35 -1.78
C LEU A 254 -19.16 10.47 -2.92
N ILE A 255 -18.67 10.73 -4.13
CA ILE A 255 -19.03 9.96 -5.32
C ILE A 255 -17.74 9.36 -5.86
N GLY A 256 -17.66 8.02 -5.88
CA GLY A 256 -16.53 7.32 -6.51
C GLY A 256 -16.49 7.66 -7.99
N HIS A 257 -15.33 8.07 -8.48
CA HIS A 257 -15.07 8.37 -9.88
C HIS A 257 -13.66 7.93 -10.26
N SER A 258 -13.54 7.28 -11.41
CA SER A 258 -12.27 7.00 -12.04
C SER A 258 -12.24 7.63 -13.43
N HIS A 259 -11.40 8.66 -13.60
CA HIS A 259 -11.15 9.26 -14.90
C HIS A 259 -10.16 8.41 -15.69
N MET A 260 -10.53 8.00 -16.89
CA MET A 260 -9.67 7.21 -17.76
C MET A 260 -9.69 7.78 -19.20
N ASP A 261 -8.53 8.31 -19.62
CA ASP A 261 -8.34 8.69 -21.02
C ASP A 261 -8.26 7.45 -21.91
N THR A 262 -9.02 7.44 -23.01
CA THR A 262 -9.04 6.30 -23.95
C THR A 262 -7.67 6.06 -24.61
N ALA A 263 -6.96 7.13 -24.87
CA ALA A 263 -5.53 7.14 -25.23
C ALA A 263 -4.96 8.49 -24.81
N TRP A 264 -3.76 8.51 -24.28
CA TRP A 264 -3.10 9.76 -23.88
C TRP A 264 -1.57 9.60 -23.98
N LEU A 265 -0.86 9.40 -22.88
CA LEU A 265 0.55 9.04 -22.85
C LEU A 265 0.77 7.54 -23.06
N TRP A 266 -0.28 6.85 -23.42
CA TRP A 266 -0.32 5.42 -23.74
C TRP A 266 -1.28 5.16 -24.92
N HIS A 267 -1.14 4.01 -25.56
CA HIS A 267 -2.00 3.59 -26.67
C HIS A 267 -3.29 2.92 -26.17
N VAL A 268 -4.30 2.78 -27.03
CA VAL A 268 -5.62 2.21 -26.71
C VAL A 268 -5.54 0.80 -26.08
N GLY A 269 -4.59 -0.03 -26.52
CA GLY A 269 -4.39 -1.36 -25.92
C GLY A 269 -4.01 -1.30 -24.44
N GLU A 270 -3.21 -0.33 -24.03
CA GLU A 270 -2.87 -0.12 -22.61
C GLU A 270 -4.07 0.41 -21.82
N THR A 271 -5.00 1.14 -22.46
CA THR A 271 -6.24 1.58 -21.81
C THR A 271 -7.06 0.41 -21.29
N ILE A 272 -7.14 -0.69 -22.05
CA ILE A 272 -7.86 -1.91 -21.62
C ILE A 272 -7.28 -2.43 -20.30
N LYS A 273 -5.95 -2.48 -20.18
CA LYS A 273 -5.27 -2.89 -18.95
C LYS A 273 -5.47 -1.89 -17.82
N LYS A 274 -5.43 -0.60 -18.11
CA LYS A 274 -5.71 0.44 -17.10
C LYS A 274 -7.14 0.34 -16.59
N CYS A 275 -8.12 0.08 -17.43
CA CYS A 275 -9.49 -0.17 -17.01
C CYS A 275 -9.63 -1.41 -16.12
N ALA A 276 -8.82 -2.44 -16.36
CA ALA A 276 -8.82 -3.63 -15.49
C ALA A 276 -8.14 -3.40 -14.12
N ARG A 277 -7.23 -2.40 -14.03
CA ARG A 277 -6.58 -1.99 -12.77
C ARG A 277 -7.42 -1.01 -11.96
N THR A 278 -8.37 -0.33 -12.56
CA THR A 278 -9.25 0.66 -11.93
C THR A 278 -10.51 0.02 -11.34
#